data_0ffd498a2fa536eceb9389bfc0ddf952
#
_entry.id   0ffd498a2fa536eceb9389bfc0ddf952
#
_cell.length_a   1.000
_cell.length_b   1.000
_cell.length_c   1.000
_cell.angle_alpha   90.00
_cell.angle_beta   90.00
_cell.angle_gamma   90.00
#
_symmetry.space_group_name_H-M   'P 1'
#
loop_
_entity.id
_entity.type
_entity.pdbx_description
1 polymer ?
#
loop_
_entity_poly.entity_id
_entity_poly.type
_entity_poly.pdbx_seq_one_letter_code
_entity_poly.pdbx_strand_id
1 'polypeptide(L)'
;MRLIAPALLGLFCMAAQASDTPPTATEPAPTAPVADAPARLIFSRDNNAPNACDVELYVNQQVMAKLGPGEQTSLDLPNGELSVAVAISPDGYCGGRGPDVAQSVILRPGETRQFAVMVEPEQVFLAPVID
;
A
#
# COMPACT_ATOMS: atom_id res chain seq x y z
N MET A 1 11.87 -89.50 -12.89
CA MET A 1 11.72 -88.97 -12.83
C MET A 1 11.33 -87.85 -12.67
N ARG A 2 11.10 -87.21 -12.45
CA ARG A 2 10.75 -86.24 -12.29
C ARG A 2 10.88 -85.18 -12.13
N LEU A 3 10.69 -84.35 -11.95
CA LEU A 3 10.85 -83.36 -11.77
C LEU A 3 10.34 -82.27 -11.72
N ILE A 4 10.11 -81.61 -11.42
CA ILE A 4 9.55 -80.67 -11.22
C ILE A 4 9.90 -79.49 -11.13
N ALA A 5 9.53 -78.63 -11.37
CA ALA A 5 9.88 -77.43 -11.51
C ALA A 5 9.12 -76.53 -10.86
N PRO A 6 9.48 -75.97 -10.10
CA PRO A 6 8.72 -75.08 -9.45
C PRO A 6 8.69 -73.82 -10.08
N ALA A 7 7.81 -73.45 -10.26
CA ALA A 7 7.69 -72.25 -10.83
C ALA A 7 7.80 -71.27 -9.88
N LEU A 8 8.47 -70.45 -10.02
CA LEU A 8 8.51 -69.55 -9.25
C LEU A 8 7.86 -68.43 -9.53
N LEU A 9 7.28 -67.90 -8.95
CA LEU A 9 6.64 -66.92 -9.15
C LEU A 9 7.11 -65.77 -8.77
N GLY A 10 7.26 -64.98 -9.42
CA GLY A 10 7.73 -63.78 -9.13
C GLY A 10 6.76 -62.86 -8.75
N LEU A 11 6.88 -62.49 -7.74
CA LEU A 11 6.00 -61.68 -7.35
C LEU A 11 6.31 -60.37 -7.59
N PHE A 12 5.69 -59.63 -8.04
CA PHE A 12 5.90 -58.39 -8.33
C PHE A 12 5.24 -57.49 -7.59
N CYS A 13 5.79 -56.97 -6.79
CA CYS A 13 5.29 -55.98 -6.13
C CYS A 13 5.30 -54.79 -6.81
N MET A 14 4.44 -54.31 -7.25
CA MET A 14 4.37 -53.20 -7.80
C MET A 14 4.20 -52.23 -6.88
N ALA A 15 5.00 -51.54 -6.59
CA ALA A 15 4.91 -50.54 -5.71
C ALA A 15 4.15 -49.51 -6.31
N ALA A 16 3.19 -49.31 -5.80
CA ALA A 16 2.40 -48.32 -6.30
C ALA A 16 2.96 -47.06 -5.92
N GLN A 17 3.20 -46.25 -6.67
CA GLN A 17 3.67 -45.16 -6.37
C GLN A 17 2.77 -44.23 -6.05
N ALA A 18 2.72 -43.80 -5.08
CA ALA A 18 1.98 -42.86 -4.62
C ALA A 18 2.24 -41.70 -5.32
N SER A 19 1.50 -41.25 -6.00
CA SER A 19 1.79 -40.19 -6.66
C SER A 19 1.56 -39.11 -5.88
N ASP A 20 2.44 -38.46 -5.55
CA ASP A 20 2.28 -37.43 -4.93
C ASP A 20 1.82 -36.41 -5.63
N THR A 21 0.80 -36.02 -5.59
CA THR A 21 0.35 -34.93 -6.14
C THR A 21 0.92 -33.88 -5.50
N PRO A 22 1.48 -33.09 -6.09
CA PRO A 22 2.02 -31.95 -5.54
C PRO A 22 0.93 -31.08 -5.22
N PRO A 23 1.04 -30.44 -4.27
CA PRO A 23 0.04 -29.59 -3.89
C PRO A 23 -0.05 -28.60 -4.93
N THR A 24 -1.01 -28.49 -5.46
CA THR A 24 -1.22 -27.59 -6.35
C THR A 24 -1.11 -26.39 -5.76
N ALA A 25 -0.54 -25.59 -6.31
CA ALA A 25 -0.45 -24.36 -5.87
C ALA A 25 -1.73 -23.79 -5.92
N THR A 26 -2.33 -23.69 -5.01
CA THR A 26 -3.48 -23.18 -4.98
C THR A 26 -3.33 -21.82 -4.89
N GLU A 27 -4.15 -21.12 -5.29
CA GLU A 27 -4.14 -19.81 -5.14
C GLU A 27 -4.12 -19.48 -3.75
N PRO A 28 -3.49 -18.53 -3.35
CA PRO A 28 -3.40 -18.17 -2.00
C PRO A 28 -4.73 -17.78 -1.51
N ALA A 29 -5.06 -18.29 -0.46
CA ALA A 29 -6.27 -17.88 0.16
C ALA A 29 -6.12 -16.42 0.46
N PRO A 30 -7.18 -15.72 0.46
CA PRO A 30 -7.13 -14.34 0.80
C PRO A 30 -6.62 -14.29 2.19
N THR A 31 -5.46 -13.83 2.32
CA THR A 31 -4.89 -13.83 3.59
C THR A 31 -5.26 -12.59 4.27
N ALA A 32 -5.37 -12.64 5.48
CA ALA A 32 -5.54 -11.46 6.27
C ALA A 32 -4.31 -10.61 6.07
N PRO A 33 -4.42 -9.32 6.09
CA PRO A 33 -3.27 -8.48 5.93
C PRO A 33 -2.24 -8.76 7.00
N VAL A 34 -1.01 -8.69 6.65
CA VAL A 34 0.05 -8.86 7.62
C VAL A 34 0.00 -7.69 8.57
N ALA A 35 0.08 -7.98 9.86
CA ALA A 35 -0.12 -6.93 10.85
C ALA A 35 0.82 -5.75 10.71
N ASP A 36 2.01 -5.98 10.21
CA ASP A 36 2.96 -4.89 10.08
C ASP A 36 3.06 -4.36 8.67
N ALA A 37 2.18 -4.73 7.79
CA ALA A 37 2.27 -4.28 6.42
C ALA A 37 2.08 -2.77 6.36
N PRO A 38 2.93 -2.05 5.65
CA PRO A 38 2.76 -0.61 5.57
C PRO A 38 1.53 -0.26 4.75
N ALA A 39 0.96 0.87 5.05
CA ALA A 39 -0.13 1.40 4.28
C ALA A 39 0.44 2.40 3.29
N ARG A 40 -0.32 2.71 2.27
CA ARG A 40 0.11 3.67 1.26
C ARG A 40 -0.87 4.81 1.17
N LEU A 41 -0.35 6.02 1.23
CA LEU A 41 -1.14 7.20 1.02
C LEU A 41 -0.71 7.85 -0.28
N ILE A 42 -1.67 8.17 -1.12
CA ILE A 42 -1.41 8.83 -2.38
C ILE A 42 -2.02 10.21 -2.31
N PHE A 43 -1.24 11.22 -2.60
CA PHE A 43 -1.69 12.59 -2.57
C PHE A 43 -1.56 13.18 -3.96
N SER A 44 -2.59 13.82 -4.45
CA SER A 44 -2.55 14.42 -5.77
C SER A 44 -3.06 15.85 -5.71
N ARG A 45 -2.48 16.71 -6.52
CA ARG A 45 -2.86 18.11 -6.59
C ARG A 45 -3.16 18.44 -8.05
N ASP A 46 -4.27 19.08 -8.31
CA ASP A 46 -4.62 19.39 -9.69
C ASP A 46 -3.87 20.62 -10.18
N ASN A 47 -4.10 20.99 -11.43
CA ASN A 47 -3.40 22.11 -12.02
C ASN A 47 -4.11 23.43 -11.88
N ASN A 48 -5.26 23.45 -11.26
CA ASN A 48 -6.06 24.64 -11.18
C ASN A 48 -5.80 25.45 -9.91
N ALA A 49 -4.59 25.40 -9.45
CA ALA A 49 -4.25 26.10 -8.22
C ALA A 49 -4.18 27.59 -8.47
N PRO A 50 -4.58 28.39 -7.50
CA PRO A 50 -4.54 29.84 -7.64
C PRO A 50 -3.11 30.39 -7.66
N ASN A 51 -2.13 29.58 -7.30
CA ASN A 51 -0.75 30.02 -7.32
C ASN A 51 0.16 28.81 -7.59
N ALA A 52 1.42 29.08 -7.83
CA ALA A 52 2.37 28.03 -8.13
C ALA A 52 3.17 27.60 -6.91
N CYS A 53 2.77 28.02 -5.73
CA CYS A 53 3.48 27.66 -4.51
C CYS A 53 3.31 26.18 -4.21
N ASP A 54 4.36 25.56 -3.74
CA ASP A 54 4.29 24.18 -3.36
C ASP A 54 3.45 24.01 -2.12
N VAL A 55 2.86 22.86 -1.98
CA VAL A 55 2.12 22.47 -0.78
C VAL A 55 2.98 21.45 -0.06
N GLU A 56 3.22 21.68 1.21
CA GLU A 56 3.96 20.72 2.02
C GLU A 56 3.01 19.75 2.65
N LEU A 57 3.37 18.47 2.62
CA LEU A 57 2.60 17.43 3.26
C LEU A 57 3.28 17.07 4.57
N TYR A 58 2.53 17.14 5.64
CA TYR A 58 3.05 16.82 6.95
C TYR A 58 2.45 15.50 7.42
N VAL A 59 3.30 14.62 7.93
CA VAL A 59 2.85 13.40 8.56
C VAL A 59 3.48 13.39 9.95
N ASN A 60 2.67 13.31 10.95
CA ASN A 60 3.11 13.38 12.33
C ASN A 60 4.01 14.58 12.56
N GLN A 61 3.58 15.70 11.98
CA GLN A 61 4.25 16.98 12.17
C GLN A 61 5.60 17.12 11.48
N GLN A 62 5.90 16.23 10.56
CA GLN A 62 7.12 16.34 9.79
C GLN A 62 6.79 16.47 8.31
N VAL A 63 7.52 17.32 7.60
CA VAL A 63 7.31 17.48 6.17
C VAL A 63 7.82 16.23 5.47
N MET A 64 6.95 15.53 4.80
CA MET A 64 7.32 14.31 4.11
C MET A 64 7.39 14.49 2.60
N ALA A 65 6.78 15.51 2.06
CA ALA A 65 6.79 15.75 0.62
C ALA A 65 6.32 17.16 0.31
N LYS A 66 6.62 17.63 -0.89
CA LYS A 66 6.12 18.89 -1.37
C LYS A 66 5.53 18.65 -2.75
N LEU A 67 4.39 19.24 -3.02
CA LEU A 67 3.71 19.07 -4.28
C LEU A 67 3.44 20.39 -4.96
N GLY A 68 3.94 20.55 -6.16
CA GLY A 68 3.56 21.66 -7.01
C GLY A 68 2.27 21.36 -7.75
N PRO A 69 1.75 22.31 -8.51
CA PRO A 69 0.51 22.08 -9.26
C PRO A 69 0.63 20.87 -10.18
N GLY A 70 -0.38 20.03 -10.17
CA GLY A 70 -0.41 18.86 -11.03
C GLY A 70 0.44 17.69 -10.57
N GLU A 71 1.09 17.79 -9.43
CA GLU A 71 1.95 16.73 -8.96
C GLU A 71 1.24 15.73 -8.07
N GLN A 72 1.82 14.56 -7.99
CA GLN A 72 1.29 13.48 -7.19
C GLN A 72 2.44 12.79 -6.48
N THR A 73 2.20 12.33 -5.28
CA THR A 73 3.22 11.58 -4.56
C THR A 73 2.55 10.42 -3.82
N SER A 74 3.34 9.42 -3.50
CA SER A 74 2.87 8.26 -2.79
C SER A 74 3.83 8.02 -1.63
N LEU A 75 3.29 7.82 -0.46
CA LEU A 75 4.09 7.56 0.73
C LEU A 75 3.69 6.24 1.35
N ASP A 76 4.68 5.42 1.67
CA ASP A 76 4.44 4.19 2.39
C ASP A 76 4.66 4.50 3.85
N LEU A 77 3.63 4.34 4.64
CA LEU A 77 3.63 4.76 6.03
C LEU A 77 3.23 3.60 6.94
N PRO A 78 3.63 3.63 8.18
CA PRO A 78 3.19 2.59 9.10
C PRO A 78 1.68 2.61 9.23
N ASN A 79 1.09 1.46 9.39
CA ASN A 79 -0.35 1.42 9.63
C ASN A 79 -0.63 1.96 11.03
N GLY A 80 -1.86 2.26 11.28
CA GLY A 80 -2.28 2.81 12.56
C GLY A 80 -2.73 4.25 12.42
N GLU A 81 -2.75 4.95 13.51
CA GLU A 81 -3.22 6.33 13.50
C GLU A 81 -2.09 7.27 13.16
N LEU A 82 -2.34 8.14 12.21
CA LEU A 82 -1.37 9.12 11.77
C LEU A 82 -2.03 10.49 11.73
N SER A 83 -1.24 11.52 11.96
CA SER A 83 -1.69 12.88 11.82
C SER A 83 -1.19 13.38 10.48
N VAL A 84 -2.08 13.87 9.63
CA VAL A 84 -1.73 14.35 8.32
C VAL A 84 -2.19 15.75 8.15
N ALA A 85 -1.39 16.59 7.55
CA ALA A 85 -1.74 17.99 7.34
C ALA A 85 -1.07 18.51 6.09
N VAL A 86 -1.57 19.61 5.58
CA VAL A 86 -1.00 20.27 4.42
C VAL A 86 -0.91 21.76 4.68
N ALA A 87 0.05 22.38 4.09
CA ALA A 87 0.23 23.83 4.20
C ALA A 87 0.99 24.35 3.00
N ILE A 88 0.80 25.62 2.69
CA ILE A 88 1.57 26.26 1.64
C ILE A 88 3.00 26.38 2.12
N SER A 89 3.93 26.16 1.22
CA SER A 89 5.35 26.27 1.52
C SER A 89 5.70 27.67 2.05
N PRO A 90 6.57 27.75 3.01
CA PRO A 90 7.00 29.04 3.53
C PRO A 90 8.03 29.72 2.63
N ASP A 91 8.46 29.06 1.56
CA ASP A 91 9.54 29.57 0.76
C ASP A 91 9.14 30.79 -0.07
N GLY A 92 10.03 31.73 -0.15
CA GLY A 92 9.85 32.90 -1.00
C GLY A 92 8.62 33.69 -0.65
N TYR A 93 7.95 34.17 -1.68
CA TYR A 93 6.77 35.00 -1.47
C TYR A 93 5.54 34.16 -1.09
N CYS A 94 5.66 32.86 -1.10
CA CYS A 94 4.55 32.00 -0.73
C CYS A 94 4.21 32.18 0.75
N GLY A 95 5.21 32.34 1.57
CA GLY A 95 4.99 32.74 2.95
C GLY A 95 4.10 31.89 3.81
N GLY A 96 4.10 30.59 3.60
CA GLY A 96 3.26 29.70 4.39
C GLY A 96 3.68 29.69 5.84
N ARG A 97 2.70 29.46 6.71
CA ARG A 97 2.97 29.48 8.14
C ARG A 97 2.89 28.12 8.79
N GLY A 98 2.78 27.09 8.02
CA GLY A 98 2.60 25.75 8.53
C GLY A 98 1.13 25.39 8.60
N PRO A 99 0.84 24.15 8.93
CA PRO A 99 -0.54 23.70 8.91
C PRO A 99 -1.32 24.21 10.11
N ASP A 100 -2.54 24.65 9.85
CA ASP A 100 -3.41 25.10 10.91
C ASP A 100 -4.16 23.93 11.54
N VAL A 101 -4.47 22.94 10.76
CA VAL A 101 -5.29 21.82 11.20
C VAL A 101 -4.72 20.54 10.71
N ALA A 102 -4.62 19.58 11.56
CA ALA A 102 -4.21 18.24 11.17
C ALA A 102 -5.40 17.30 11.26
N GLN A 103 -5.45 16.32 10.38
CA GLN A 103 -6.48 15.31 10.39
C GLN A 103 -5.90 14.01 10.90
N SER A 104 -6.67 13.30 11.70
CA SER A 104 -6.28 11.98 12.13
C SER A 104 -6.75 11.00 11.09
N VAL A 105 -5.86 10.15 10.64
CA VAL A 105 -6.18 9.13 9.65
C VAL A 105 -5.78 7.80 10.24
N ILE A 106 -6.70 6.85 10.23
CA ILE A 106 -6.40 5.52 10.72
C ILE A 106 -6.23 4.61 9.52
N LEU A 107 -5.07 4.02 9.38
CA LEU A 107 -4.75 3.17 8.24
C LEU A 107 -4.65 1.72 8.66
N ARG A 108 -5.29 0.86 7.90
CA ARG A 108 -5.19 -0.57 8.13
C ARG A 108 -3.93 -1.10 7.47
N PRO A 109 -3.41 -2.21 7.94
CA PRO A 109 -2.23 -2.80 7.31
C PRO A 109 -2.51 -3.07 5.82
N GLY A 110 -1.60 -2.65 4.97
CA GLY A 110 -1.71 -2.87 3.54
C GLY A 110 -2.73 -2.01 2.81
N GLU A 111 -3.37 -1.10 3.52
CA GLU A 111 -4.39 -0.26 2.90
C GLU A 111 -3.77 0.79 2.01
N THR A 112 -4.43 1.13 0.92
CA THR A 112 -4.05 2.26 0.07
C THR A 112 -5.19 3.26 0.13
N ARG A 113 -4.88 4.50 0.42
CA ARG A 113 -5.89 5.54 0.50
C ARG A 113 -5.43 6.76 -0.26
N GLN A 114 -6.35 7.44 -0.92
CA GLN A 114 -6.01 8.58 -1.73
C GLN A 114 -6.62 9.85 -1.20
N PHE A 115 -5.88 10.93 -1.29
CA PHE A 115 -6.34 12.24 -0.90
C PHE A 115 -6.05 13.24 -2.01
N ALA A 116 -6.96 14.16 -2.21
CA ALA A 116 -6.71 15.28 -3.10
C ALA A 116 -6.24 16.45 -2.26
N VAL A 117 -5.19 17.10 -2.70
CA VAL A 117 -4.71 18.30 -2.06
C VAL A 117 -5.43 19.46 -2.70
N MET A 118 -6.30 20.10 -1.94
CA MET A 118 -7.11 21.17 -2.44
C MET A 118 -6.49 22.50 -2.06
N VAL A 119 -6.24 23.33 -3.06
CA VAL A 119 -5.64 24.63 -2.83
C VAL A 119 -6.63 25.68 -3.27
N GLU A 120 -7.06 26.47 -2.34
CA GLU A 120 -7.97 27.57 -2.59
C GLU A 120 -7.27 28.86 -2.19
N PRO A 121 -7.76 30.02 -2.60
CA PRO A 121 -7.06 31.25 -2.29
C PRO A 121 -6.84 31.49 -0.80
N GLU A 122 -7.72 31.01 0.02
CA GLU A 122 -7.62 31.27 1.44
C GLU A 122 -7.34 30.06 2.30
N GLN A 123 -7.26 28.86 1.72
CA GLN A 123 -7.00 27.68 2.52
C GLN A 123 -6.46 26.52 1.69
N VAL A 124 -5.80 25.64 2.36
CA VAL A 124 -5.30 24.42 1.75
C VAL A 124 -5.78 23.29 2.63
N PHE A 125 -6.34 22.27 2.06
CA PHE A 125 -6.83 21.15 2.84
C PHE A 125 -6.80 19.84 2.05
N LEU A 126 -7.00 18.74 2.74
CA LEU A 126 -7.05 17.42 2.13
C LEU A 126 -8.50 16.97 2.03
N ALA A 127 -8.85 16.44 0.89
CA ALA A 127 -10.17 15.86 0.69
C ALA A 127 -10.00 14.40 0.31
N PRO A 128 -10.75 13.49 0.91
CA PRO A 128 -10.62 12.09 0.55
C PRO A 128 -11.15 11.86 -0.85
N VAL A 129 -10.48 10.99 -1.58
CA VAL A 129 -10.96 10.59 -2.89
C VAL A 129 -11.71 9.29 -2.70
N ILE A 130 -12.96 9.30 -3.09
CA ILE A 130 -13.80 8.13 -2.92
C ILE A 130 -14.03 7.54 -4.28
N ASP A 131 -13.81 6.27 -4.41
CA ASP A 131 -14.04 5.59 -5.68
C ASP A 131 -15.47 5.11 -5.81
#